data_615039602901dd8bf8a1042717bea9a7
#
_entry.id   615039602901dd8bf8a1042717bea9a7
#
_cell.length_a   1.000
_cell.length_b   1.000
_cell.length_c   1.000
_cell.angle_alpha   90.00
_cell.angle_beta   90.00
_cell.angle_gamma   90.00
#
_symmetry.space_group_name_H-M   'P 1'
#
loop_
_entity.id
_entity.type
_entity.pdbx_description
1 polymer ?
#
loop_
_entity_poly.entity_id
_entity_poly.type
_entity_poly.pdbx_seq_one_letter_code
_entity_poly.pdbx_strand_id
1 'polypeptide(L)'
;VICASVMPKSQKEAVLLLGKALENGDLAELRIDLMPDLNLFEIINRFDKKRIIITNRKKDEGGSFEGDESNRISPLFQAIENGFGFVDIELSSGKYVKEIISKRNEVKSGTNIILSYHNFNETPSNIKETFSKMENKGQDIIKIVTYAEDLSDNLIIKDLISLATAHKKKIISFLMGERGEISRILCNSWGGFASYAPLNGENKTAPGQITIDILNDIYRANNIREDFGIFGLVGNPVKESIGYYVHNKLLSYHGYDGVYLNFLVDDLSQFMNSFKNFFSGLCVTMPYKESIIPFVDHIDPMAKKIGAINTISKTSDGLFGTNTDWLGALYAIEKVTEIKGKKVLILGAGGAGKAIAFGVDNRKGNMYISNRDIKKSEDLSKKLKAKTIPWEDRNDVDFDILINATKIGMSPGDEICPMEDSFFEKDLSGITVFDAVYSPIYTKLLRLSREHGADIASGLDMYIGQAMAQFELWTGINPSIEKMEQFSKEALNLRGQ
;
A
#
# COMPACT_ATOMS: atom_id res chain seq x y z
N VAL A 1 17.60 5.64 -7.30
CA VAL A 1 18.38 4.40 -7.13
C VAL A 1 17.63 3.45 -6.20
N ILE A 2 17.42 2.19 -6.61
CA ILE A 2 16.88 1.13 -5.77
C ILE A 2 17.97 0.09 -5.49
N CYS A 3 18.23 -0.17 -4.22
CA CYS A 3 19.20 -1.13 -3.74
C CYS A 3 18.49 -2.44 -3.33
N ALA A 4 18.83 -3.55 -3.99
CA ALA A 4 18.37 -4.87 -3.58
C ALA A 4 19.24 -5.39 -2.44
N SER A 5 18.64 -5.66 -1.26
CA SER A 5 19.36 -6.21 -0.12
C SER A 5 19.22 -7.73 -0.06
N VAL A 6 20.36 -8.43 0.06
CA VAL A 6 20.42 -9.89 0.17
C VAL A 6 21.27 -10.32 1.36
N MET A 7 20.82 -11.36 2.06
CA MET A 7 21.45 -11.91 3.25
C MET A 7 21.62 -13.43 3.10
N PRO A 8 22.67 -13.87 2.37
CA PRO A 8 22.91 -15.27 2.08
C PRO A 8 23.40 -16.04 3.30
N LYS A 9 23.23 -17.37 3.28
CA LYS A 9 23.69 -18.32 4.30
C LYS A 9 24.83 -19.23 3.78
N SER A 10 25.20 -19.09 2.51
CA SER A 10 26.30 -19.85 1.89
C SER A 10 26.91 -19.09 0.73
N GLN A 11 28.17 -19.41 0.38
CA GLN A 11 28.87 -18.81 -0.77
C GLN A 11 28.07 -19.00 -2.07
N LYS A 12 27.52 -20.19 -2.30
CA LYS A 12 26.69 -20.50 -3.48
C LYS A 12 25.43 -19.63 -3.52
N GLU A 13 24.78 -19.47 -2.38
CA GLU A 13 23.60 -18.61 -2.25
C GLU A 13 23.94 -17.12 -2.46
N ALA A 14 25.10 -16.67 -1.95
CA ALA A 14 25.57 -15.31 -2.17
C ALA A 14 25.71 -14.99 -3.66
N VAL A 15 26.33 -15.88 -4.44
CA VAL A 15 26.47 -15.72 -5.89
C VAL A 15 25.10 -15.69 -6.57
N LEU A 16 24.19 -16.60 -6.20
CA LEU A 16 22.85 -16.68 -6.80
C LEU A 16 22.00 -15.42 -6.51
N LEU A 17 21.91 -15.05 -5.22
CA LEU A 17 21.09 -13.92 -4.81
C LEU A 17 21.66 -12.60 -5.30
N LEU A 18 22.98 -12.44 -5.29
CA LEU A 18 23.63 -11.23 -5.79
C LEU A 18 23.41 -11.05 -7.29
N GLY A 19 23.44 -12.14 -8.09
CA GLY A 19 23.09 -12.10 -9.51
C GLY A 19 21.70 -11.54 -9.72
N LYS A 20 20.70 -12.12 -9.04
CA LYS A 20 19.31 -11.62 -9.09
C LYS A 20 19.17 -10.18 -8.59
N ALA A 21 19.89 -9.81 -7.53
CA ALA A 21 19.87 -8.46 -6.99
C ALA A 21 20.37 -7.42 -7.99
N LEU A 22 21.46 -7.72 -8.71
CA LEU A 22 22.03 -6.84 -9.73
C LEU A 22 21.22 -6.80 -11.04
N GLU A 23 20.42 -7.80 -11.33
CA GLU A 23 19.46 -7.80 -12.45
C GLU A 23 18.26 -6.88 -12.17
N ASN A 24 17.77 -6.84 -10.93
CA ASN A 24 16.53 -6.15 -10.57
C ASN A 24 16.76 -4.79 -9.89
N GLY A 25 17.94 -4.53 -9.30
CA GLY A 25 18.29 -3.28 -8.62
C GLY A 25 19.39 -2.50 -9.31
N ASP A 26 19.46 -1.21 -9.05
CA ASP A 26 20.59 -0.36 -9.49
C ASP A 26 21.86 -0.69 -8.69
N LEU A 27 21.68 -1.01 -7.40
CA LEU A 27 22.71 -1.47 -6.47
C LEU A 27 22.27 -2.77 -5.81
N ALA A 28 23.24 -3.53 -5.29
CA ALA A 28 22.99 -4.69 -4.47
C ALA A 28 23.73 -4.58 -3.13
N GLU A 29 23.02 -4.65 -2.00
CA GLU A 29 23.62 -4.78 -0.68
C GLU A 29 23.82 -6.25 -0.36
N LEU A 30 25.08 -6.66 -0.20
CA LEU A 30 25.46 -7.99 0.25
C LEU A 30 25.70 -7.98 1.76
N ARG A 31 24.74 -8.52 2.53
CA ARG A 31 24.82 -8.71 3.97
C ARG A 31 25.68 -9.93 4.28
N ILE A 32 26.82 -9.72 4.92
CA ILE A 32 27.78 -10.78 5.25
C ILE A 32 27.81 -11.14 6.74
N ASP A 33 26.94 -10.55 7.52
CA ASP A 33 26.88 -10.74 8.98
C ASP A 33 26.48 -12.17 9.41
N LEU A 34 25.90 -12.97 8.52
CA LEU A 34 25.72 -14.43 8.72
C LEU A 34 26.89 -15.26 8.19
N MET A 35 27.83 -14.64 7.44
CA MET A 35 28.91 -15.31 6.72
C MET A 35 30.19 -14.46 6.73
N PRO A 36 30.80 -14.25 7.91
CA PRO A 36 32.00 -13.40 7.99
C PRO A 36 33.18 -13.91 7.15
N ASP A 37 33.22 -15.20 6.84
CA ASP A 37 34.27 -15.84 6.04
C ASP A 37 33.95 -15.93 4.55
N LEU A 38 33.00 -15.11 4.04
CA LEU A 38 32.64 -15.07 2.63
C LEU A 38 33.86 -14.75 1.76
N ASN A 39 34.09 -15.57 0.72
CA ASN A 39 35.16 -15.31 -0.24
C ASN A 39 34.77 -14.18 -1.22
N LEU A 40 35.21 -12.97 -0.92
CA LEU A 40 34.96 -11.77 -1.73
C LEU A 40 35.63 -11.86 -3.12
N PHE A 41 36.74 -12.60 -3.29
CA PHE A 41 37.38 -12.76 -4.60
C PHE A 41 36.49 -13.47 -5.62
N GLU A 42 35.71 -14.44 -5.19
CA GLU A 42 34.75 -15.09 -6.07
C GLU A 42 33.69 -14.11 -6.57
N ILE A 43 33.21 -13.20 -5.69
CA ILE A 43 32.23 -12.17 -6.02
C ILE A 43 32.80 -11.19 -7.05
N ILE A 44 34.04 -10.71 -6.85
CA ILE A 44 34.71 -9.74 -7.74
C ILE A 44 34.85 -10.29 -9.16
N ASN A 45 35.15 -11.58 -9.31
CA ASN A 45 35.37 -12.20 -10.61
C ASN A 45 34.10 -12.45 -11.41
N ARG A 46 32.93 -12.39 -10.76
CA ARG A 46 31.63 -12.71 -11.38
C ARG A 46 30.76 -11.49 -11.65
N PHE A 47 30.91 -10.40 -10.87
CA PHE A 47 29.97 -9.28 -10.87
C PHE A 47 30.66 -7.95 -10.95
N ASP A 48 29.93 -6.92 -11.41
CA ASP A 48 30.38 -5.54 -11.31
C ASP A 48 30.40 -5.06 -9.85
N LYS A 49 31.55 -5.19 -9.23
CA LYS A 49 31.79 -4.79 -7.83
C LYS A 49 31.45 -3.32 -7.54
N LYS A 50 31.39 -2.47 -8.57
CA LYS A 50 31.06 -1.03 -8.39
C LYS A 50 29.59 -0.81 -8.02
N ARG A 51 28.74 -1.80 -8.28
CA ARG A 51 27.32 -1.79 -7.93
C ARG A 51 27.02 -2.53 -6.61
N ILE A 52 28.05 -2.98 -5.90
CA ILE A 52 27.89 -3.79 -4.69
C ILE A 52 28.24 -2.97 -3.45
N ILE A 53 27.37 -3.08 -2.44
CA ILE A 53 27.56 -2.57 -1.08
C ILE A 53 27.90 -3.77 -0.19
N ILE A 54 29.05 -3.76 0.48
CA ILE A 54 29.40 -4.76 1.48
C ILE A 54 28.98 -4.24 2.86
N THR A 55 28.12 -5.02 3.53
CA THR A 55 27.58 -4.68 4.85
C THR A 55 27.76 -5.86 5.81
N ASN A 56 28.53 -5.66 6.89
CA ASN A 56 28.63 -6.60 8.00
C ASN A 56 27.93 -5.98 9.22
N ARG A 57 26.59 -6.17 9.29
CA ARG A 57 25.72 -5.45 10.22
C ARG A 57 25.87 -5.91 11.65
N LYS A 58 26.05 -4.94 12.55
CA LYS A 58 26.11 -5.12 13.99
C LYS A 58 24.76 -5.62 14.56
N LYS A 59 24.82 -6.52 15.56
CA LYS A 59 23.62 -7.10 16.18
C LYS A 59 22.67 -6.04 16.73
N ASP A 60 23.20 -5.03 17.43
CA ASP A 60 22.43 -3.95 18.05
C ASP A 60 21.72 -3.04 17.03
N GLU A 61 22.10 -3.12 15.75
CA GLU A 61 21.50 -2.38 14.64
C GLU A 61 20.85 -3.31 13.61
N GLY A 62 20.27 -4.44 14.08
CA GLY A 62 19.48 -5.36 13.27
C GLY A 62 20.31 -6.31 12.40
N GLY A 63 21.57 -6.55 12.77
CA GLY A 63 22.43 -7.54 12.17
C GLY A 63 22.42 -8.89 12.90
N SER A 64 23.26 -9.78 12.41
CA SER A 64 23.44 -11.12 12.97
C SER A 64 24.90 -11.41 13.34
N PHE A 65 25.80 -10.45 13.16
CA PHE A 65 27.22 -10.68 13.48
C PHE A 65 27.41 -10.83 15.00
N GLU A 66 28.10 -11.89 15.40
CA GLU A 66 28.54 -12.18 16.78
C GLU A 66 30.05 -12.30 16.80
N GLY A 67 30.71 -11.49 17.63
CA GLY A 67 32.17 -11.47 17.77
C GLY A 67 32.74 -10.09 18.03
N ASP A 68 34.07 -10.00 18.04
CA ASP A 68 34.79 -8.75 18.28
C ASP A 68 34.61 -7.77 17.12
N GLU A 69 34.51 -6.50 17.43
CA GLU A 69 34.34 -5.42 16.46
C GLU A 69 35.48 -5.38 15.41
N SER A 70 36.72 -5.71 15.78
CA SER A 70 37.83 -5.81 14.82
C SER A 70 37.59 -6.89 13.77
N ASN A 71 37.03 -8.03 14.15
CA ASN A 71 36.71 -9.13 13.23
C ASN A 71 35.54 -8.74 12.33
N ARG A 72 34.56 -8.02 12.87
CA ARG A 72 33.44 -7.50 12.09
C ARG A 72 33.87 -6.52 10.99
N ILE A 73 34.82 -5.65 11.30
CA ILE A 73 35.29 -4.60 10.39
C ILE A 73 36.31 -5.15 9.35
N SER A 74 37.03 -6.23 9.65
CA SER A 74 38.06 -6.79 8.77
C SER A 74 37.59 -7.04 7.32
N PRO A 75 36.41 -7.64 7.05
CA PRO A 75 35.92 -7.78 5.67
C PRO A 75 35.63 -6.46 4.95
N LEU A 76 35.31 -5.39 5.69
CA LEU A 76 35.09 -4.07 5.10
C LEU A 76 36.43 -3.47 4.61
N PHE A 77 37.53 -3.67 5.34
CA PHE A 77 38.88 -3.31 4.85
C PHE A 77 39.20 -4.07 3.58
N GLN A 78 38.96 -5.37 3.52
CA GLN A 78 39.17 -6.19 2.32
C GLN A 78 38.33 -5.67 1.14
N ALA A 79 37.08 -5.30 1.38
CA ALA A 79 36.22 -4.75 0.36
C ALA A 79 36.79 -3.42 -0.23
N ILE A 80 37.32 -2.54 0.63
CA ILE A 80 38.00 -1.29 0.20
C ILE A 80 39.25 -1.58 -0.63
N GLU A 81 40.11 -2.49 -0.16
CA GLU A 81 41.35 -2.89 -0.87
C GLU A 81 41.05 -3.48 -2.25
N ASN A 82 39.96 -4.24 -2.34
CA ASN A 82 39.52 -4.84 -3.59
C ASN A 82 38.65 -3.89 -4.45
N GLY A 83 38.38 -2.67 -4.00
CA GLY A 83 37.72 -1.62 -4.78
C GLY A 83 36.24 -1.88 -5.05
N PHE A 84 35.51 -2.47 -4.11
CA PHE A 84 34.04 -2.51 -4.15
C PHE A 84 33.44 -1.10 -4.21
N GLY A 85 32.25 -0.95 -4.78
CA GLY A 85 31.60 0.34 -4.95
C GLY A 85 31.29 1.05 -3.65
N PHE A 86 30.86 0.25 -2.64
CA PHE A 86 30.41 0.80 -1.35
C PHE A 86 30.75 -0.15 -0.19
N VAL A 87 30.97 0.42 0.98
CA VAL A 87 30.96 -0.27 2.27
C VAL A 87 30.07 0.48 3.25
N ASP A 88 29.32 -0.23 4.08
CA ASP A 88 28.41 0.32 5.11
C ASP A 88 29.04 0.05 6.50
N ILE A 89 29.22 1.10 7.27
CA ILE A 89 29.73 1.06 8.65
C ILE A 89 28.84 1.91 9.55
N GLU A 90 28.52 1.40 10.74
CA GLU A 90 27.67 2.07 11.71
C GLU A 90 28.40 3.22 12.42
N LEU A 91 27.66 4.28 12.72
CA LEU A 91 28.13 5.39 13.57
C LEU A 91 28.62 4.89 14.93
N SER A 92 27.97 3.87 15.49
CA SER A 92 28.30 3.23 16.77
C SER A 92 29.64 2.49 16.78
N SER A 93 30.26 2.26 15.62
CA SER A 93 31.59 1.62 15.50
C SER A 93 32.77 2.52 15.97
N GLY A 94 32.48 3.76 16.34
CA GLY A 94 33.40 4.65 17.04
C GLY A 94 34.69 4.93 16.28
N LYS A 95 35.85 4.47 16.83
CA LYS A 95 37.18 4.69 16.21
C LYS A 95 37.31 4.06 14.82
N TYR A 96 36.64 2.94 14.57
CA TYR A 96 36.72 2.21 13.29
C TYR A 96 36.15 3.00 12.11
N VAL A 97 35.26 3.96 12.34
CA VAL A 97 34.78 4.87 11.29
C VAL A 97 35.96 5.66 10.71
N LYS A 98 36.86 6.19 11.57
CA LYS A 98 38.06 6.92 11.13
C LYS A 98 39.05 6.00 10.45
N GLU A 99 39.20 4.77 10.96
CA GLU A 99 40.15 3.78 10.40
C GLU A 99 39.71 3.35 8.99
N ILE A 100 38.44 3.11 8.74
CA ILE A 100 37.85 2.77 7.41
C ILE A 100 38.10 3.93 6.41
N ILE A 101 37.84 5.17 6.81
CA ILE A 101 38.05 6.35 5.97
C ILE A 101 39.55 6.52 5.67
N SER A 102 40.42 6.36 6.67
CA SER A 102 41.89 6.45 6.50
C SER A 102 42.38 5.37 5.53
N LYS A 103 41.93 4.13 5.68
CA LYS A 103 42.29 3.02 4.80
C LYS A 103 41.90 3.29 3.35
N ARG A 104 40.64 3.76 3.11
CA ARG A 104 40.21 4.15 1.76
C ARG A 104 41.15 5.18 1.12
N ASN A 105 41.55 6.21 1.90
CA ASN A 105 42.41 7.29 1.42
C ASN A 105 43.84 6.79 1.16
N GLU A 106 44.36 5.93 2.05
CA GLU A 106 45.69 5.32 1.92
C GLU A 106 45.84 4.51 0.65
N VAL A 107 44.88 3.61 0.39
CA VAL A 107 44.92 2.76 -0.82
C VAL A 107 44.34 3.46 -2.05
N LYS A 108 43.93 4.72 -1.92
CA LYS A 108 43.30 5.51 -2.99
C LYS A 108 42.14 4.79 -3.67
N SER A 109 41.39 4.02 -2.89
CA SER A 109 40.20 3.31 -3.38
C SER A 109 39.11 4.27 -3.78
N GLY A 110 38.41 3.97 -4.88
CA GLY A 110 37.17 4.66 -5.27
C GLY A 110 35.91 4.15 -4.52
N THR A 111 36.07 3.42 -3.42
CA THR A 111 34.95 2.91 -2.61
C THR A 111 34.25 4.04 -1.84
N ASN A 112 32.96 4.16 -1.97
CA ASN A 112 32.15 5.09 -1.19
C ASN A 112 31.87 4.53 0.21
N ILE A 113 32.01 5.35 1.22
CA ILE A 113 31.71 4.99 2.60
C ILE A 113 30.28 5.44 2.96
N ILE A 114 29.42 4.48 3.29
CA ILE A 114 28.10 4.73 3.85
C ILE A 114 28.26 4.69 5.37
N LEU A 115 28.02 5.83 6.04
CA LEU A 115 27.93 5.88 7.49
C LEU A 115 26.48 5.72 7.90
N SER A 116 26.16 4.66 8.66
CA SER A 116 24.78 4.30 8.96
C SER A 116 24.42 4.43 10.43
N TYR A 117 23.14 4.70 10.67
CA TYR A 117 22.46 4.68 11.98
C TYR A 117 21.09 4.04 11.83
N HIS A 118 20.77 3.09 12.69
CA HIS A 118 19.47 2.42 12.72
C HIS A 118 18.84 2.50 14.10
N ASN A 119 17.52 2.82 14.13
CA ASN A 119 16.70 2.71 15.35
C ASN A 119 15.46 1.86 15.00
N PHE A 120 15.35 0.69 15.61
CA PHE A 120 14.27 -0.28 15.35
C PHE A 120 13.03 -0.04 16.21
N ASN A 121 13.06 0.92 17.12
CA ASN A 121 12.00 1.15 18.09
C ASN A 121 11.14 2.37 17.71
N GLU A 122 11.77 3.47 17.30
CA GLU A 122 11.10 4.76 17.09
C GLU A 122 11.85 5.64 16.08
N THR A 123 11.24 6.74 15.69
CA THR A 123 11.89 7.88 15.03
C THR A 123 12.14 8.98 16.07
N PRO A 124 13.37 9.14 16.56
CA PRO A 124 13.66 10.11 17.62
C PRO A 124 13.35 11.54 17.20
N SER A 125 12.74 12.34 18.08
CA SER A 125 12.43 13.75 17.82
C SER A 125 13.68 14.60 17.53
N ASN A 126 14.85 14.19 18.04
CA ASN A 126 16.14 14.83 17.82
C ASN A 126 16.97 14.21 16.68
N ILE A 127 16.34 13.54 15.73
CA ILE A 127 17.04 12.85 14.60
C ILE A 127 17.96 13.79 13.80
N LYS A 128 17.66 15.09 13.76
CA LYS A 128 18.52 16.11 13.11
C LYS A 128 19.87 16.27 13.84
N GLU A 129 19.93 16.02 15.15
CA GLU A 129 21.22 16.00 15.87
C GLU A 129 22.05 14.79 15.47
N THR A 130 21.40 13.63 15.23
CA THR A 130 22.11 12.45 14.72
C THR A 130 22.71 12.74 13.34
N PHE A 131 21.95 13.37 12.45
CA PHE A 131 22.47 13.83 11.16
C PHE A 131 23.68 14.76 11.34
N SER A 132 23.59 15.76 12.19
CA SER A 132 24.69 16.71 12.46
C SER A 132 25.95 16.03 13.03
N LYS A 133 25.80 14.97 13.85
CA LYS A 133 26.91 14.15 14.33
C LYS A 133 27.60 13.36 13.23
N MET A 134 26.85 13.01 12.15
CA MET A 134 27.34 12.21 11.03
C MET A 134 27.94 13.04 9.91
N GLU A 135 27.38 14.21 9.59
CA GLU A 135 27.62 14.95 8.33
C GLU A 135 29.06 15.31 8.02
N ASN A 136 29.95 15.38 9.03
CA ASN A 136 31.34 15.80 8.90
C ASN A 136 32.38 14.76 9.36
N LYS A 137 32.04 13.46 9.27
CA LYS A 137 32.96 12.37 9.64
C LYS A 137 33.89 11.93 8.51
N GLY A 138 33.66 12.39 7.26
CA GLY A 138 34.46 12.01 6.08
C GLY A 138 33.83 10.89 5.23
N GLN A 139 32.62 10.49 5.54
CA GLN A 139 31.79 9.57 4.73
C GLN A 139 31.32 10.25 3.44
N ASP A 140 30.95 9.42 2.46
CA ASP A 140 30.39 9.88 1.18
C ASP A 140 28.86 9.93 1.22
N ILE A 141 28.23 9.03 1.99
CA ILE A 141 26.79 8.90 2.11
C ILE A 141 26.41 8.73 3.58
N ILE A 142 25.38 9.43 4.03
CA ILE A 142 24.75 9.25 5.34
C ILE A 142 23.57 8.30 5.17
N LYS A 143 23.43 7.30 6.07
CA LYS A 143 22.26 6.42 6.09
C LYS A 143 21.60 6.49 7.46
N ILE A 144 20.34 6.93 7.51
CA ILE A 144 19.57 7.04 8.73
C ILE A 144 18.24 6.32 8.49
N VAL A 145 18.03 5.20 9.18
CA VAL A 145 16.85 4.37 9.06
C VAL A 145 16.24 4.14 10.44
N THR A 146 15.01 4.59 10.64
CA THR A 146 14.31 4.52 11.93
C THR A 146 12.97 3.81 11.79
N TYR A 147 12.24 3.61 12.86
CA TYR A 147 10.94 2.93 12.86
C TYR A 147 9.80 3.96 12.93
N ALA A 148 8.77 3.77 12.12
CA ALA A 148 7.58 4.60 12.15
C ALA A 148 6.61 4.11 13.24
N GLU A 149 6.42 4.89 14.29
CA GLU A 149 5.35 4.70 15.25
C GLU A 149 4.06 5.36 14.76
N ASP A 150 4.20 6.50 14.07
CA ASP A 150 3.10 7.25 13.49
C ASP A 150 3.35 7.52 11.99
N LEU A 151 2.26 7.73 11.25
CA LEU A 151 2.35 8.03 9.82
C LEU A 151 3.08 9.37 9.54
N SER A 152 2.96 10.34 10.45
CA SER A 152 3.63 11.66 10.34
C SER A 152 5.16 11.59 10.43
N ASP A 153 5.73 10.48 10.94
CA ASP A 153 7.17 10.27 10.96
C ASP A 153 7.78 10.32 9.54
N ASN A 154 6.99 9.96 8.50
CA ASN A 154 7.42 10.10 7.11
C ASN A 154 7.73 11.55 6.73
N LEU A 155 7.04 12.52 7.31
CA LEU A 155 7.30 13.95 7.08
C LEU A 155 8.61 14.39 7.75
N ILE A 156 8.94 13.80 8.91
CA ILE A 156 10.25 14.01 9.58
C ILE A 156 11.38 13.54 8.67
N ILE A 157 11.22 12.39 8.02
CA ILE A 157 12.21 11.87 7.06
C ILE A 157 12.30 12.76 5.82
N LYS A 158 11.18 13.23 5.29
CA LYS A 158 11.18 14.19 4.18
C LYS A 158 11.97 15.44 4.53
N ASP A 159 11.76 16.00 5.71
CA ASP A 159 12.49 17.17 6.20
C ASP A 159 13.98 16.88 6.40
N LEU A 160 14.34 15.68 6.86
CA LEU A 160 15.71 15.26 7.03
C LEU A 160 16.45 15.15 5.68
N ILE A 161 15.79 14.60 4.66
CA ILE A 161 16.32 14.53 3.30
C ILE A 161 16.50 15.95 2.72
N SER A 162 15.54 16.83 2.94
CA SER A 162 15.63 18.24 2.51
C SER A 162 16.80 18.98 3.19
N LEU A 163 17.00 18.72 4.49
CA LEU A 163 18.14 19.27 5.24
C LEU A 163 19.47 18.77 4.65
N ALA A 164 19.60 17.47 4.38
CA ALA A 164 20.81 16.89 3.80
C ALA A 164 21.10 17.49 2.41
N THR A 165 20.07 17.68 1.59
CA THR A 165 20.19 18.32 0.27
C THR A 165 20.69 19.77 0.39
N ALA A 166 20.14 20.55 1.34
CA ALA A 166 20.60 21.92 1.61
C ALA A 166 22.08 21.97 2.05
N HIS A 167 22.53 20.95 2.78
CA HIS A 167 23.93 20.78 3.19
C HIS A 167 24.81 20.11 2.11
N LYS A 168 24.28 19.83 0.92
CA LYS A 168 24.95 19.14 -0.21
C LYS A 168 25.50 17.76 0.20
N LYS A 169 24.80 17.06 1.06
CA LYS A 169 25.12 15.69 1.52
C LYS A 169 24.21 14.67 0.87
N LYS A 170 24.79 13.55 0.42
CA LYS A 170 24.00 12.40 -0.02
C LYS A 170 23.45 11.68 1.21
N ILE A 171 22.14 11.38 1.18
CA ILE A 171 21.47 10.68 2.29
C ILE A 171 20.63 9.54 1.78
N ILE A 172 20.65 8.42 2.51
CA ILE A 172 19.71 7.33 2.44
C ILE A 172 18.86 7.44 3.71
N SER A 173 17.57 7.75 3.57
CA SER A 173 16.71 7.85 4.74
C SER A 173 15.28 7.44 4.42
N PHE A 174 14.78 6.50 5.19
CA PHE A 174 13.41 5.99 5.15
C PHE A 174 13.08 5.27 6.45
N LEU A 175 11.80 4.93 6.63
CA LEU A 175 11.31 4.29 7.84
C LEU A 175 11.11 2.78 7.67
N MET A 176 11.20 2.08 8.78
CA MET A 176 10.73 0.71 8.96
C MET A 176 9.28 0.69 9.45
N GLY A 177 8.65 -0.49 9.38
CA GLY A 177 7.25 -0.68 9.75
C GLY A 177 6.27 -0.33 8.64
N GLU A 178 5.03 -0.78 8.77
CA GLU A 178 3.98 -0.58 7.76
C GLU A 178 3.66 0.91 7.55
N ARG A 179 3.66 1.71 8.63
CA ARG A 179 3.47 3.18 8.56
C ARG A 179 4.61 3.91 7.87
N GLY A 180 5.79 3.27 7.76
CA GLY A 180 6.98 3.80 7.11
C GLY A 180 7.08 3.58 5.60
N GLU A 181 6.18 2.81 5.00
CA GLU A 181 6.23 2.43 3.57
C GLU A 181 6.29 3.63 2.64
N ILE A 182 5.61 4.72 2.98
CA ILE A 182 5.56 5.96 2.18
C ILE A 182 6.96 6.50 1.93
N SER A 183 7.79 6.61 2.98
CA SER A 183 9.15 7.12 2.85
C SER A 183 10.06 6.19 2.05
N ARG A 184 9.82 4.87 2.05
CA ARG A 184 10.55 3.94 1.17
C ARG A 184 10.21 4.14 -0.30
N ILE A 185 8.94 4.39 -0.60
CA ILE A 185 8.49 4.62 -1.98
C ILE A 185 8.98 5.99 -2.48
N LEU A 186 8.90 7.02 -1.63
CA LEU A 186 9.15 8.41 -2.02
C LEU A 186 10.56 8.91 -1.70
N CYS A 187 11.43 8.10 -1.06
CA CYS A 187 12.79 8.52 -0.70
C CYS A 187 13.53 9.19 -1.86
N ASN A 188 13.51 8.55 -3.04
CA ASN A 188 14.23 9.04 -4.22
C ASN A 188 13.63 10.35 -4.75
N SER A 189 12.29 10.49 -4.74
CA SER A 189 11.61 11.71 -5.20
C SER A 189 11.85 12.92 -4.28
N TRP A 190 12.13 12.67 -3.01
CA TRP A 190 12.49 13.71 -2.04
C TRP A 190 13.96 14.13 -2.09
N GLY A 191 14.78 13.47 -2.95
CA GLY A 191 16.21 13.75 -3.08
C GLY A 191 17.11 12.77 -2.32
N GLY A 192 16.55 11.69 -1.78
CA GLY A 192 17.32 10.60 -1.17
C GLY A 192 18.19 9.87 -2.21
N PHE A 193 19.34 9.37 -1.79
CA PHE A 193 20.30 8.69 -2.66
C PHE A 193 19.80 7.32 -3.13
N ALA A 194 19.21 6.52 -2.24
CA ALA A 194 18.70 5.20 -2.57
C ALA A 194 17.60 4.75 -1.61
N SER A 195 16.64 3.97 -2.12
CA SER A 195 15.72 3.16 -1.32
C SER A 195 16.16 1.70 -1.33
N TYR A 196 15.75 0.92 -0.32
CA TYR A 196 16.16 -0.47 -0.13
C TYR A 196 14.97 -1.42 -0.19
N ALA A 197 15.14 -2.53 -0.91
CA ALA A 197 14.12 -3.57 -1.08
C ALA A 197 14.70 -4.98 -0.97
N PRO A 198 13.98 -5.97 -0.43
CA PRO A 198 14.32 -7.39 -0.56
C PRO A 198 13.95 -7.89 -1.96
N LEU A 199 14.60 -8.96 -2.43
CA LEU A 199 14.26 -9.61 -3.69
C LEU A 199 12.85 -10.20 -3.67
N ASN A 200 12.45 -10.81 -2.56
CA ASN A 200 11.13 -11.41 -2.36
C ASN A 200 10.73 -11.33 -0.88
N GLY A 201 9.52 -11.83 -0.56
CA GLY A 201 9.00 -11.81 0.80
C GLY A 201 9.81 -12.60 1.83
N GLU A 202 10.54 -13.63 1.41
CA GLU A 202 11.39 -14.47 2.27
C GLU A 202 12.73 -13.82 2.62
N ASN A 203 13.20 -12.91 1.78
CA ASN A 203 14.48 -12.23 1.94
C ASN A 203 14.37 -10.89 2.70
N LYS A 204 13.29 -10.64 3.42
CA LYS A 204 13.11 -9.41 4.20
C LYS A 204 14.16 -9.30 5.30
N THR A 205 14.87 -8.18 5.33
CA THR A 205 15.89 -7.85 6.34
C THR A 205 15.42 -6.84 7.37
N ALA A 206 14.23 -6.27 7.19
CA ALA A 206 13.59 -5.33 8.13
C ALA A 206 12.07 -5.35 8.00
N PRO A 207 11.31 -4.95 9.05
CA PRO A 207 9.85 -4.81 9.00
C PRO A 207 9.39 -3.79 7.94
N GLY A 208 8.22 -4.02 7.33
CA GLY A 208 7.61 -3.08 6.38
C GLY A 208 8.35 -2.96 5.05
N GLN A 209 9.21 -3.92 4.69
CA GLN A 209 9.87 -3.90 3.38
C GLN A 209 8.90 -4.31 2.28
N ILE A 210 8.90 -3.49 1.22
CA ILE A 210 8.23 -3.73 -0.06
C ILE A 210 9.25 -4.43 -0.97
N THR A 211 8.84 -5.48 -1.68
CA THR A 211 9.74 -6.20 -2.60
C THR A 211 10.18 -5.32 -3.77
N ILE A 212 11.33 -5.66 -4.36
CA ILE A 212 11.91 -4.86 -5.44
C ILE A 212 10.99 -4.79 -6.66
N ASP A 213 10.30 -5.87 -6.98
CA ASP A 213 9.35 -5.93 -8.10
C ASP A 213 8.19 -4.94 -7.88
N ILE A 214 7.65 -4.87 -6.65
CA ILE A 214 6.59 -3.91 -6.33
C ILE A 214 7.09 -2.46 -6.40
N LEU A 215 8.30 -2.18 -5.90
CA LEU A 215 8.88 -0.83 -6.02
C LEU A 215 9.16 -0.42 -7.47
N ASN A 216 9.65 -1.36 -8.31
CA ASN A 216 9.97 -1.09 -9.71
C ASN A 216 8.72 -1.04 -10.59
N ASP A 217 7.88 -2.09 -10.54
CA ASP A 217 6.86 -2.35 -11.56
C ASP A 217 5.50 -1.75 -11.22
N ILE A 218 5.23 -1.59 -9.90
CA ILE A 218 3.96 -1.03 -9.43
C ILE A 218 4.11 0.43 -9.08
N TYR A 219 5.01 0.76 -8.14
CA TYR A 219 5.22 2.16 -7.74
C TYR A 219 6.08 2.94 -8.71
N ARG A 220 6.96 2.27 -9.48
CA ARG A 220 7.95 2.92 -10.36
C ARG A 220 8.76 3.96 -9.59
N ALA A 221 9.24 3.58 -8.40
CA ALA A 221 9.78 4.49 -7.41
C ALA A 221 10.97 5.35 -7.90
N ASN A 222 11.76 4.86 -8.87
CA ASN A 222 12.81 5.64 -9.52
C ASN A 222 12.29 6.75 -10.45
N ASN A 223 11.03 6.66 -10.89
CA ASN A 223 10.44 7.59 -11.86
C ASN A 223 9.54 8.64 -11.19
N ILE A 224 9.25 8.50 -9.89
CA ILE A 224 8.44 9.47 -9.16
C ILE A 224 9.23 10.76 -9.03
N ARG A 225 8.62 11.88 -9.47
CA ARG A 225 9.15 13.23 -9.30
C ARG A 225 8.43 13.95 -8.18
N GLU A 226 9.01 15.03 -7.67
CA GLU A 226 8.43 15.82 -6.58
C GLU A 226 7.06 16.45 -6.96
N ASP A 227 6.86 16.74 -8.24
CA ASP A 227 5.63 17.34 -8.79
C ASP A 227 4.53 16.33 -9.12
N PHE A 228 4.75 15.03 -8.92
CA PHE A 228 3.73 14.00 -9.16
C PHE A 228 2.51 14.19 -8.26
N GLY A 229 1.33 13.92 -8.84
CA GLY A 229 0.09 13.81 -8.07
C GLY A 229 0.16 12.63 -7.09
N ILE A 230 -0.06 12.89 -5.81
CA ILE A 230 -0.11 11.84 -4.78
C ILE A 230 -1.56 11.50 -4.51
N PHE A 231 -1.92 10.26 -4.80
CA PHE A 231 -3.22 9.66 -4.51
C PHE A 231 -3.05 8.57 -3.46
N GLY A 232 -4.15 8.14 -2.85
CA GLY A 232 -4.02 6.98 -1.96
C GLY A 232 -5.26 6.59 -1.21
N LEU A 233 -5.15 5.48 -0.48
CA LEU A 233 -6.18 4.93 0.39
C LEU A 233 -5.94 5.33 1.84
N VAL A 234 -6.93 5.94 2.46
CA VAL A 234 -6.97 6.23 3.90
C VAL A 234 -7.90 5.26 4.60
N GLY A 235 -7.40 4.56 5.59
CA GLY A 235 -8.18 3.58 6.35
C GLY A 235 -7.37 2.87 7.42
N ASN A 236 -8.04 1.94 8.11
CA ASN A 236 -7.41 0.99 9.01
C ASN A 236 -8.31 -0.26 9.16
N PRO A 237 -7.86 -1.43 8.65
CA PRO A 237 -6.62 -1.69 7.92
C PRO A 237 -6.66 -1.23 6.44
N VAL A 238 -5.48 -1.09 5.80
CA VAL A 238 -5.35 -0.78 4.36
C VAL A 238 -4.65 -1.88 3.55
N LYS A 239 -3.97 -2.79 4.23
CA LYS A 239 -3.14 -3.86 3.64
C LYS A 239 -3.94 -4.77 2.70
N GLU A 240 -5.23 -4.96 3.00
CA GLU A 240 -6.11 -5.81 2.22
C GLU A 240 -6.67 -5.13 0.95
N SER A 241 -6.31 -3.89 0.67
CA SER A 241 -6.75 -3.20 -0.54
C SER A 241 -5.90 -3.58 -1.77
N ILE A 242 -6.54 -3.82 -2.90
CA ILE A 242 -5.87 -3.97 -4.20
C ILE A 242 -5.64 -2.62 -4.90
N GLY A 243 -6.11 -1.52 -4.28
CA GLY A 243 -6.09 -0.18 -4.88
C GLY A 243 -4.71 0.30 -5.29
N TYR A 244 -3.68 0.03 -4.46
CA TYR A 244 -2.31 0.44 -4.78
C TYR A 244 -1.80 -0.20 -6.08
N TYR A 245 -2.16 -1.47 -6.34
CA TYR A 245 -1.77 -2.15 -7.56
C TYR A 245 -2.51 -1.59 -8.77
N VAL A 246 -3.84 -1.55 -8.68
CA VAL A 246 -4.73 -1.17 -9.79
C VAL A 246 -4.50 0.27 -10.22
N HIS A 247 -4.51 1.22 -9.29
CA HIS A 247 -4.35 2.64 -9.62
C HIS A 247 -2.95 2.96 -10.13
N ASN A 248 -1.87 2.40 -9.55
CA ASN A 248 -0.53 2.64 -10.08
C ASN A 248 -0.33 2.06 -11.48
N LYS A 249 -0.89 0.87 -11.76
CA LYS A 249 -0.88 0.30 -13.12
C LYS A 249 -1.66 1.16 -14.11
N LEU A 250 -2.81 1.72 -13.71
CA LEU A 250 -3.59 2.63 -14.56
C LEU A 250 -2.87 3.96 -14.80
N LEU A 251 -2.31 4.58 -13.75
CA LEU A 251 -1.50 5.79 -13.88
C LEU A 251 -0.36 5.57 -14.89
N SER A 252 0.31 4.41 -14.78
CA SER A 252 1.37 4.02 -15.72
C SER A 252 0.84 3.82 -17.15
N TYR A 253 -0.26 3.08 -17.30
CA TYR A 253 -0.84 2.77 -18.60
C TYR A 253 -1.28 4.03 -19.37
N HIS A 254 -1.83 5.02 -18.65
CA HIS A 254 -2.27 6.28 -19.22
C HIS A 254 -1.16 7.36 -19.30
N GLY A 255 0.07 7.04 -18.85
CA GLY A 255 1.18 8.00 -18.84
C GLY A 255 0.94 9.19 -17.91
N TYR A 256 0.11 9.02 -16.87
CA TYR A 256 -0.19 10.08 -15.92
C TYR A 256 0.89 10.17 -14.84
N ASP A 257 1.35 11.39 -14.56
CA ASP A 257 2.37 11.68 -13.56
C ASP A 257 1.76 11.65 -12.14
N GLY A 258 1.71 10.47 -11.56
CA GLY A 258 1.13 10.25 -10.24
C GLY A 258 1.54 8.93 -9.61
N VAL A 259 1.30 8.84 -8.31
CA VAL A 259 1.51 7.64 -7.51
C VAL A 259 0.37 7.45 -6.52
N TYR A 260 -0.06 6.20 -6.35
CA TYR A 260 -1.10 5.83 -5.39
C TYR A 260 -0.49 5.06 -4.22
N LEU A 261 -0.69 5.56 -3.00
CA LEU A 261 -0.09 5.07 -1.75
C LEU A 261 -1.16 4.52 -0.79
N ASN A 262 -0.76 3.70 0.16
CA ASN A 262 -1.61 3.31 1.29
C ASN A 262 -1.24 4.13 2.53
N PHE A 263 -2.24 4.77 3.14
CA PHE A 263 -2.11 5.52 4.39
C PHE A 263 -2.81 4.76 5.51
N LEU A 264 -2.03 4.02 6.31
CA LEU A 264 -2.51 3.34 7.51
C LEU A 264 -2.70 4.35 8.63
N VAL A 265 -3.90 4.85 8.79
CA VAL A 265 -4.24 5.95 9.70
C VAL A 265 -4.87 5.40 10.98
N ASP A 266 -4.39 5.85 12.14
CA ASP A 266 -4.99 5.57 13.46
C ASP A 266 -5.81 6.77 13.94
N ASP A 267 -5.29 7.99 13.77
CA ASP A 267 -5.96 9.26 14.08
C ASP A 267 -6.20 10.06 12.81
N LEU A 268 -7.47 10.12 12.39
CA LEU A 268 -7.88 10.85 11.19
C LEU A 268 -7.62 12.35 11.29
N SER A 269 -7.79 12.92 12.48
CA SER A 269 -7.60 14.36 12.73
C SER A 269 -6.15 14.75 12.55
N GLN A 270 -5.24 13.98 13.16
CA GLN A 270 -3.81 14.16 13.04
C GLN A 270 -3.37 13.98 11.56
N PHE A 271 -3.87 12.95 10.88
CA PHE A 271 -3.58 12.72 9.47
C PHE A 271 -4.00 13.90 8.61
N MET A 272 -5.24 14.35 8.70
CA MET A 272 -5.73 15.46 7.90
C MET A 272 -4.98 16.77 8.17
N ASN A 273 -4.62 17.05 9.42
CA ASN A 273 -3.83 18.23 9.78
C ASN A 273 -2.41 18.18 9.19
N SER A 274 -1.76 17.01 9.21
CA SER A 274 -0.37 16.84 8.78
C SER A 274 -0.23 16.66 7.27
N PHE A 275 -1.19 15.97 6.62
CA PHE A 275 -1.10 15.54 5.22
C PHE A 275 -2.02 16.31 4.26
N LYS A 276 -2.84 17.27 4.73
CA LYS A 276 -3.78 18.03 3.88
C LYS A 276 -3.14 18.61 2.61
N ASN A 277 -1.89 19.00 2.66
CA ASN A 277 -1.15 19.55 1.52
C ASN A 277 -0.33 18.52 0.75
N PHE A 278 -0.28 17.27 1.23
CA PHE A 278 0.58 16.23 0.69
C PHE A 278 -0.07 15.46 -0.46
N PHE A 279 -1.38 15.32 -0.48
CA PHE A 279 -2.11 14.54 -1.48
C PHE A 279 -2.90 15.40 -2.46
N SER A 280 -3.17 14.82 -3.64
CA SER A 280 -4.04 15.36 -4.70
C SER A 280 -5.42 14.73 -4.66
N GLY A 281 -5.55 13.50 -4.17
CA GLY A 281 -6.82 12.81 -4.01
C GLY A 281 -6.71 11.58 -3.09
N LEU A 282 -7.81 11.24 -2.42
CA LEU A 282 -7.87 10.13 -1.49
C LEU A 282 -9.09 9.25 -1.74
N CYS A 283 -8.89 7.95 -1.73
CA CYS A 283 -9.91 6.97 -1.43
C CYS A 283 -10.03 6.83 0.09
N VAL A 284 -11.24 6.85 0.63
CA VAL A 284 -11.50 6.72 2.07
C VAL A 284 -12.26 5.44 2.33
N THR A 285 -11.69 4.59 3.18
CA THR A 285 -12.34 3.33 3.59
C THR A 285 -12.63 3.29 5.09
N MET A 286 -13.03 2.14 5.58
CA MET A 286 -13.28 1.93 7.00
C MET A 286 -12.09 2.37 7.86
N PRO A 287 -12.33 2.96 9.05
CA PRO A 287 -13.63 3.34 9.62
C PRO A 287 -14.05 4.78 9.28
N TYR A 288 -13.39 5.47 8.34
CA TYR A 288 -13.35 6.92 8.22
C TYR A 288 -14.37 7.55 7.27
N LYS A 289 -15.18 6.77 6.53
CA LYS A 289 -16.11 7.31 5.52
C LYS A 289 -17.12 8.35 6.05
N GLU A 290 -17.53 8.27 7.30
CA GLU A 290 -18.43 9.24 7.95
C GLU A 290 -17.65 10.34 8.68
N SER A 291 -16.60 9.99 9.41
CA SER A 291 -15.81 10.93 10.22
C SER A 291 -14.91 11.86 9.41
N ILE A 292 -14.68 11.58 8.12
CA ILE A 292 -13.92 12.45 7.21
C ILE A 292 -14.71 13.70 6.76
N ILE A 293 -16.04 13.68 6.88
CA ILE A 293 -16.92 14.75 6.40
C ILE A 293 -16.53 16.14 6.91
N PRO A 294 -16.19 16.36 8.19
CA PRO A 294 -15.80 17.68 8.68
C PRO A 294 -14.49 18.23 8.11
N PHE A 295 -13.70 17.40 7.42
CA PHE A 295 -12.38 17.78 6.90
C PHE A 295 -12.40 18.18 5.42
N VAL A 296 -13.54 18.10 4.74
CA VAL A 296 -13.70 18.57 3.36
C VAL A 296 -14.37 19.94 3.32
N ASP A 297 -13.97 20.76 2.34
CA ASP A 297 -14.50 22.10 2.17
C ASP A 297 -15.83 22.08 1.41
N HIS A 298 -15.98 21.12 0.50
CA HIS A 298 -17.19 20.94 -0.31
C HIS A 298 -17.58 19.45 -0.35
N ILE A 299 -18.91 19.20 -0.38
CA ILE A 299 -19.44 17.85 -0.42
C ILE A 299 -20.47 17.71 -1.54
N ASP A 300 -20.34 16.66 -2.33
CA ASP A 300 -21.30 16.27 -3.36
C ASP A 300 -22.70 16.05 -2.77
N PRO A 301 -23.80 16.50 -3.44
CA PRO A 301 -25.15 16.32 -2.96
C PRO A 301 -25.54 14.87 -2.65
N MET A 302 -25.07 13.88 -3.44
CA MET A 302 -25.34 12.45 -3.17
C MET A 302 -24.56 11.96 -1.96
N ALA A 303 -23.26 12.31 -1.83
CA ALA A 303 -22.46 11.97 -0.65
C ALA A 303 -23.07 12.57 0.63
N LYS A 304 -23.61 13.78 0.56
CA LYS A 304 -24.32 14.42 1.67
C LYS A 304 -25.59 13.67 2.07
N LYS A 305 -26.38 13.17 1.11
CA LYS A 305 -27.59 12.34 1.38
C LYS A 305 -27.19 11.00 2.00
N ILE A 306 -26.18 10.33 1.46
CA ILE A 306 -25.65 9.06 1.97
C ILE A 306 -25.08 9.24 3.40
N GLY A 307 -24.50 10.41 3.68
CA GLY A 307 -23.81 10.70 4.94
C GLY A 307 -22.45 10.02 5.05
N ALA A 308 -21.78 9.76 3.91
CA ALA A 308 -20.46 9.13 3.87
C ALA A 308 -19.70 9.55 2.61
N ILE A 309 -18.39 9.76 2.76
CA ILE A 309 -17.45 10.06 1.69
C ILE A 309 -16.50 8.87 1.54
N ASN A 310 -16.34 8.37 0.32
CA ASN A 310 -15.30 7.39 -0.01
C ASN A 310 -14.21 7.95 -0.92
N THR A 311 -14.36 9.18 -1.42
CA THR A 311 -13.44 9.80 -2.37
C THR A 311 -13.27 11.28 -2.09
N ILE A 312 -12.05 11.75 -2.03
CA ILE A 312 -11.67 13.15 -1.91
C ILE A 312 -10.82 13.55 -3.11
N SER A 313 -11.09 14.73 -3.66
CA SER A 313 -10.23 15.38 -4.66
C SER A 313 -9.82 16.76 -4.18
N LYS A 314 -8.55 17.11 -4.41
CA LYS A 314 -8.06 18.47 -4.19
C LYS A 314 -8.39 19.31 -5.42
N THR A 315 -9.08 20.41 -5.20
CA THR A 315 -9.47 21.39 -6.25
C THR A 315 -8.87 22.76 -5.95
N SER A 316 -9.05 23.72 -6.86
CA SER A 316 -8.68 25.12 -6.61
C SER A 316 -9.39 25.72 -5.38
N ASP A 317 -10.61 25.24 -5.08
CA ASP A 317 -11.48 25.77 -4.04
C ASP A 317 -11.40 25.00 -2.71
N GLY A 318 -10.47 24.02 -2.62
CA GLY A 318 -10.27 23.20 -1.44
C GLY A 318 -10.51 21.70 -1.67
N LEU A 319 -10.81 20.97 -0.61
CA LEU A 319 -11.08 19.54 -0.67
C LEU A 319 -12.55 19.28 -1.01
N PHE A 320 -12.79 18.57 -2.09
CA PHE A 320 -14.11 18.13 -2.52
C PHE A 320 -14.32 16.65 -2.17
N GLY A 321 -15.37 16.38 -1.38
CA GLY A 321 -15.73 15.02 -0.96
C GLY A 321 -16.92 14.47 -1.73
N THR A 322 -16.81 13.27 -2.26
CA THR A 322 -17.89 12.54 -2.93
C THR A 322 -17.95 11.08 -2.50
N ASN A 323 -18.95 10.38 -2.98
CA ASN A 323 -19.10 8.95 -2.76
C ASN A 323 -19.27 8.23 -4.09
N THR A 324 -18.31 7.38 -4.46
CA THR A 324 -18.35 6.61 -5.71
C THR A 324 -18.84 5.18 -5.50
N ASP A 325 -19.09 4.72 -4.25
CA ASP A 325 -19.58 3.36 -3.98
C ASP A 325 -20.94 3.11 -4.62
N TRP A 326 -21.85 4.11 -4.62
CA TRP A 326 -23.17 3.96 -5.24
C TRP A 326 -23.07 3.83 -6.77
N LEU A 327 -22.12 4.54 -7.40
CA LEU A 327 -21.84 4.41 -8.84
C LEU A 327 -21.31 3.00 -9.15
N GLY A 328 -20.39 2.51 -8.34
CA GLY A 328 -19.86 1.15 -8.47
C GLY A 328 -20.94 0.08 -8.35
N ALA A 329 -21.83 0.22 -7.36
CA ALA A 329 -22.95 -0.72 -7.19
C ALA A 329 -23.91 -0.71 -8.38
N LEU A 330 -24.26 0.49 -8.89
CA LEU A 330 -25.08 0.60 -10.09
C LEU A 330 -24.37 -0.03 -11.30
N TYR A 331 -23.08 0.25 -11.49
CA TYR A 331 -22.29 -0.35 -12.57
C TYR A 331 -22.37 -1.89 -12.52
N ALA A 332 -22.18 -2.49 -11.33
CA ALA A 332 -22.23 -3.95 -11.16
C ALA A 332 -23.61 -4.53 -11.49
N ILE A 333 -24.69 -3.93 -10.96
CA ILE A 333 -26.05 -4.42 -11.13
C ILE A 333 -26.54 -4.19 -12.57
N GLU A 334 -26.30 -3.01 -13.14
CA GLU A 334 -26.78 -2.62 -14.48
C GLU A 334 -26.05 -3.34 -15.63
N LYS A 335 -24.89 -4.00 -15.37
CA LYS A 335 -24.29 -4.99 -16.31
C LYS A 335 -25.20 -6.21 -16.55
N VAL A 336 -26.10 -6.50 -15.61
CA VAL A 336 -26.86 -7.75 -15.55
C VAL A 336 -28.36 -7.49 -15.69
N THR A 337 -28.91 -6.48 -15.01
CA THR A 337 -30.35 -6.21 -15.01
C THR A 337 -30.67 -4.72 -14.82
N GLU A 338 -31.84 -4.29 -15.32
CA GLU A 338 -32.37 -2.95 -15.03
C GLU A 338 -32.97 -2.92 -13.62
N ILE A 339 -32.75 -1.83 -12.87
CA ILE A 339 -33.22 -1.67 -11.48
C ILE A 339 -34.63 -1.06 -11.41
N LYS A 340 -34.99 -0.23 -12.41
CA LYS A 340 -36.21 0.55 -12.38
C LYS A 340 -37.47 -0.33 -12.19
N GLY A 341 -38.24 -0.02 -11.15
CA GLY A 341 -39.49 -0.71 -10.83
C GLY A 341 -39.34 -2.10 -10.20
N LYS A 342 -38.11 -2.66 -10.17
CA LYS A 342 -37.80 -3.96 -9.57
C LYS A 342 -37.95 -3.93 -8.05
N LYS A 343 -38.31 -5.06 -7.46
CA LYS A 343 -38.28 -5.29 -6.01
C LYS A 343 -36.85 -5.66 -5.62
N VAL A 344 -36.23 -4.88 -4.74
CA VAL A 344 -34.82 -5.03 -4.37
C VAL A 344 -34.70 -5.30 -2.89
N LEU A 345 -34.22 -6.48 -2.50
CA LEU A 345 -33.90 -6.81 -1.11
C LEU A 345 -32.40 -6.49 -0.85
N ILE A 346 -32.15 -5.58 0.09
CA ILE A 346 -30.80 -5.18 0.49
C ILE A 346 -30.50 -5.72 1.88
N LEU A 347 -29.50 -6.58 2.00
CA LEU A 347 -29.00 -7.12 3.26
C LEU A 347 -27.82 -6.27 3.71
N GLY A 348 -27.99 -5.51 4.80
CA GLY A 348 -26.99 -4.63 5.38
C GLY A 348 -27.31 -3.14 5.23
N ALA A 349 -27.17 -2.40 6.34
CA ALA A 349 -27.39 -0.95 6.43
C ALA A 349 -26.15 -0.19 6.93
N GLY A 350 -24.95 -0.75 6.69
CA GLY A 350 -23.66 -0.10 6.93
C GLY A 350 -23.28 0.90 5.81
N GLY A 351 -22.04 1.36 5.78
CA GLY A 351 -21.57 2.35 4.79
C GLY A 351 -21.83 1.95 3.33
N ALA A 352 -21.47 0.71 2.95
CA ALA A 352 -21.76 0.19 1.60
C ALA A 352 -23.25 0.04 1.35
N GLY A 353 -24.00 -0.53 2.32
CA GLY A 353 -25.45 -0.69 2.21
C GLY A 353 -26.19 0.62 2.05
N LYS A 354 -25.79 1.67 2.76
CA LYS A 354 -26.32 3.04 2.57
C LYS A 354 -26.07 3.53 1.13
N ALA A 355 -24.83 3.45 0.65
CA ALA A 355 -24.50 3.90 -0.70
C ALA A 355 -25.27 3.15 -1.78
N ILE A 356 -25.38 1.82 -1.66
CA ILE A 356 -26.14 0.97 -2.57
C ILE A 356 -27.64 1.33 -2.55
N ALA A 357 -28.22 1.49 -1.36
CA ALA A 357 -29.63 1.83 -1.21
C ALA A 357 -29.96 3.20 -1.86
N PHE A 358 -29.11 4.22 -1.68
CA PHE A 358 -29.26 5.49 -2.37
C PHE A 358 -29.11 5.38 -3.89
N GLY A 359 -28.23 4.48 -4.37
CA GLY A 359 -28.11 4.16 -5.78
C GLY A 359 -29.40 3.53 -6.35
N VAL A 360 -29.96 2.54 -5.66
CA VAL A 360 -31.21 1.89 -6.03
C VAL A 360 -32.40 2.88 -6.02
N ASP A 361 -32.47 3.77 -5.01
CA ASP A 361 -33.48 4.83 -4.95
C ASP A 361 -33.36 5.80 -6.16
N ASN A 362 -32.13 6.17 -6.52
CA ASN A 362 -31.86 7.01 -7.70
C ASN A 362 -32.38 6.36 -9.00
N ARG A 363 -32.37 5.04 -9.09
CA ARG A 363 -32.90 4.26 -10.22
C ARG A 363 -34.37 3.88 -10.07
N LYS A 364 -35.05 4.34 -9.01
CA LYS A 364 -36.47 4.08 -8.73
C LYS A 364 -36.77 2.58 -8.56
N GLY A 365 -35.92 1.86 -7.86
CA GLY A 365 -36.16 0.50 -7.39
C GLY A 365 -37.09 0.49 -6.14
N ASN A 366 -37.92 -0.55 -5.98
CA ASN A 366 -38.77 -0.74 -4.82
C ASN A 366 -37.99 -1.52 -3.75
N MET A 367 -37.57 -0.85 -2.67
CA MET A 367 -36.60 -1.41 -1.73
C MET A 367 -37.20 -2.06 -0.51
N TYR A 368 -36.64 -3.18 -0.12
CA TYR A 368 -36.74 -3.85 1.17
C TYR A 368 -35.36 -3.86 1.81
N ILE A 369 -35.22 -3.41 3.06
CA ILE A 369 -33.91 -3.30 3.73
C ILE A 369 -33.96 -4.16 5.00
N SER A 370 -32.99 -5.08 5.09
CA SER A 370 -32.81 -5.95 6.25
C SER A 370 -31.41 -5.81 6.83
N ASN A 371 -31.31 -5.74 8.16
CA ASN A 371 -30.05 -5.68 8.87
C ASN A 371 -30.18 -6.31 10.24
N ARG A 372 -29.12 -6.98 10.74
CA ARG A 372 -29.12 -7.59 12.09
C ARG A 372 -29.44 -6.59 13.20
N ASP A 373 -28.96 -5.36 13.08
CA ASP A 373 -29.39 -4.24 13.92
C ASP A 373 -30.58 -3.55 13.21
N ILE A 374 -31.78 -3.88 13.63
CA ILE A 374 -33.03 -3.42 12.99
C ILE A 374 -33.14 -1.89 12.96
N LYS A 375 -32.60 -1.18 13.96
CA LYS A 375 -32.66 0.29 14.01
C LYS A 375 -31.93 0.92 12.82
N LYS A 376 -30.83 0.35 12.39
CA LYS A 376 -30.09 0.85 11.20
C LYS A 376 -30.90 0.70 9.92
N SER A 377 -31.61 -0.43 9.76
CA SER A 377 -32.50 -0.62 8.61
C SER A 377 -33.73 0.30 8.67
N GLU A 378 -34.33 0.49 9.85
CA GLU A 378 -35.44 1.44 10.03
C GLU A 378 -35.04 2.88 9.70
N ASP A 379 -33.90 3.34 10.20
CA ASP A 379 -33.39 4.69 9.95
C ASP A 379 -33.12 4.93 8.46
N LEU A 380 -32.53 3.94 7.78
CA LEU A 380 -32.27 4.01 6.34
C LEU A 380 -33.58 3.94 5.54
N SER A 381 -34.48 3.05 5.92
CA SER A 381 -35.80 2.89 5.27
C SER A 381 -36.66 4.16 5.36
N LYS A 382 -36.65 4.84 6.51
CA LYS A 382 -37.37 6.12 6.70
C LYS A 382 -36.84 7.21 5.73
N LYS A 383 -35.52 7.26 5.52
CA LYS A 383 -34.89 8.23 4.59
C LYS A 383 -35.26 7.99 3.14
N LEU A 384 -35.40 6.71 2.74
CA LEU A 384 -35.58 6.29 1.34
C LEU A 384 -37.01 5.80 1.02
N LYS A 385 -37.95 5.91 1.97
CA LYS A 385 -39.32 5.38 1.82
C LYS A 385 -39.37 3.88 1.47
N ALA A 386 -38.35 3.14 1.95
CA ALA A 386 -38.24 1.69 1.79
C ALA A 386 -39.01 0.94 2.88
N LYS A 387 -39.21 -0.38 2.73
CA LYS A 387 -39.76 -1.24 3.75
C LYS A 387 -38.65 -1.89 4.57
N THR A 388 -38.73 -1.83 5.88
CA THR A 388 -37.85 -2.59 6.78
C THR A 388 -38.34 -4.02 6.90
N ILE A 389 -37.39 -4.96 6.78
CA ILE A 389 -37.63 -6.39 6.97
C ILE A 389 -36.78 -6.84 8.16
N PRO A 390 -37.36 -7.53 9.17
CA PRO A 390 -36.56 -8.20 10.20
C PRO A 390 -35.57 -9.18 9.59
N TRP A 391 -34.41 -9.35 10.22
CA TRP A 391 -33.37 -10.22 9.69
C TRP A 391 -33.79 -11.67 9.51
N GLU A 392 -34.66 -12.13 10.40
CA GLU A 392 -35.24 -13.48 10.43
C GLU A 392 -36.15 -13.74 9.23
N ASP A 393 -36.85 -12.70 8.76
CA ASP A 393 -37.85 -12.80 7.71
C ASP A 393 -37.28 -12.60 6.29
N ARG A 394 -35.95 -12.40 6.15
CA ARG A 394 -35.32 -12.08 4.87
C ARG A 394 -35.45 -13.12 3.78
N ASN A 395 -35.62 -14.41 4.16
CA ASN A 395 -35.79 -15.51 3.22
C ASN A 395 -37.22 -15.60 2.64
N ASP A 396 -38.19 -14.94 3.29
CA ASP A 396 -39.64 -14.99 2.94
C ASP A 396 -40.05 -13.80 2.06
N VAL A 397 -39.09 -12.88 1.75
CA VAL A 397 -39.39 -11.70 0.92
C VAL A 397 -39.41 -12.09 -0.55
N ASP A 398 -40.42 -11.66 -1.28
CA ASP A 398 -40.51 -11.74 -2.72
C ASP A 398 -39.73 -10.55 -3.36
N PHE A 399 -38.67 -10.83 -4.15
CA PHE A 399 -37.82 -9.85 -4.78
C PHE A 399 -37.33 -10.29 -6.17
N ASP A 400 -36.97 -9.31 -7.01
CA ASP A 400 -36.34 -9.50 -8.31
C ASP A 400 -34.80 -9.41 -8.21
N ILE A 401 -34.31 -8.62 -7.23
CA ILE A 401 -32.86 -8.39 -7.02
C ILE A 401 -32.56 -8.59 -5.53
N LEU A 402 -31.59 -9.47 -5.23
CA LEU A 402 -31.00 -9.62 -3.90
C LEU A 402 -29.63 -8.97 -3.85
N ILE A 403 -29.37 -8.16 -2.84
CA ILE A 403 -28.08 -7.48 -2.65
C ILE A 403 -27.52 -7.83 -1.27
N ASN A 404 -26.34 -8.46 -1.21
CA ASN A 404 -25.57 -8.58 0.02
C ASN A 404 -24.58 -7.40 0.15
N ALA A 405 -24.86 -6.50 1.07
CA ALA A 405 -23.99 -5.38 1.45
C ALA A 405 -23.41 -5.58 2.87
N THR A 406 -23.40 -6.81 3.38
CA THR A 406 -22.78 -7.20 4.65
C THR A 406 -21.36 -7.72 4.42
N LYS A 407 -20.65 -8.05 5.50
CA LYS A 407 -19.36 -8.76 5.43
C LYS A 407 -19.52 -10.29 5.41
N ILE A 408 -20.74 -10.82 5.40
CA ILE A 408 -20.98 -12.26 5.38
C ILE A 408 -20.51 -12.81 4.03
N GLY A 409 -19.72 -13.87 4.07
CA GLY A 409 -19.09 -14.47 2.88
C GLY A 409 -17.72 -13.90 2.50
N MET A 410 -17.18 -12.94 3.28
CA MET A 410 -15.82 -12.42 3.09
C MET A 410 -14.80 -13.31 3.79
N SER A 411 -13.65 -13.55 3.16
CA SER A 411 -12.51 -14.27 3.76
C SER A 411 -11.89 -13.52 4.97
N PRO A 412 -11.50 -14.24 6.06
CA PRO A 412 -11.80 -15.65 6.33
C PRO A 412 -13.26 -15.81 6.81
N GLY A 413 -14.02 -16.71 6.22
CA GLY A 413 -15.45 -16.91 6.53
C GLY A 413 -16.29 -17.02 5.27
N ASP A 414 -15.63 -17.33 4.16
CA ASP A 414 -16.17 -17.45 2.81
C ASP A 414 -17.22 -18.56 2.63
N GLU A 415 -17.28 -19.53 3.55
CA GLU A 415 -18.33 -20.56 3.58
C GLU A 415 -19.62 -20.12 4.28
N ILE A 416 -19.67 -18.91 4.85
CA ILE A 416 -20.89 -18.38 5.47
C ILE A 416 -21.74 -17.67 4.40
N CYS A 417 -23.06 -17.93 4.40
CA CYS A 417 -24.02 -17.33 3.48
C CYS A 417 -25.01 -16.45 4.24
N PRO A 418 -25.39 -15.26 3.71
CA PRO A 418 -26.42 -14.43 4.35
C PRO A 418 -27.84 -14.94 4.16
N MET A 419 -28.08 -15.86 3.22
CA MET A 419 -29.37 -16.56 3.02
C MET A 419 -29.27 -17.97 3.56
N GLU A 420 -30.43 -18.53 3.99
CA GLU A 420 -30.54 -19.89 4.47
C GLU A 420 -30.54 -20.89 3.30
N ASP A 421 -30.23 -22.16 3.60
CA ASP A 421 -30.17 -23.21 2.56
C ASP A 421 -31.53 -23.39 1.84
N SER A 422 -32.65 -23.18 2.54
CA SER A 422 -34.02 -23.21 1.97
C SER A 422 -34.27 -22.21 0.84
N PHE A 423 -33.49 -21.10 0.80
CA PHE A 423 -33.55 -20.15 -0.30
C PHE A 423 -33.11 -20.78 -1.62
N PHE A 424 -32.13 -21.69 -1.57
CA PHE A 424 -31.59 -22.37 -2.74
C PHE A 424 -32.36 -23.64 -3.16
N GLU A 425 -33.41 -24.00 -2.46
CA GLU A 425 -34.27 -25.10 -2.89
C GLU A 425 -35.26 -24.71 -4.02
N LYS A 426 -35.29 -23.41 -4.36
CA LYS A 426 -36.15 -22.82 -5.39
C LYS A 426 -35.38 -22.61 -6.70
N ASP A 427 -36.14 -22.60 -7.82
CA ASP A 427 -35.61 -22.06 -9.07
C ASP A 427 -35.45 -20.53 -8.94
N LEU A 428 -34.24 -20.05 -9.13
CA LEU A 428 -33.86 -18.62 -9.06
C LEU A 428 -33.79 -17.94 -10.44
N SER A 429 -34.32 -18.61 -11.48
CA SER A 429 -34.37 -18.04 -12.83
C SER A 429 -35.12 -16.71 -12.87
N GLY A 430 -34.51 -15.67 -13.45
CA GLY A 430 -35.06 -14.32 -13.49
C GLY A 430 -34.78 -13.46 -12.24
N ILE A 431 -34.12 -14.01 -11.23
CA ILE A 431 -33.59 -13.26 -10.08
C ILE A 431 -32.16 -12.85 -10.35
N THR A 432 -31.82 -11.63 -9.96
CA THR A 432 -30.41 -11.16 -9.98
C THR A 432 -29.89 -11.13 -8.55
N VAL A 433 -28.70 -11.70 -8.32
CA VAL A 433 -28.03 -11.68 -7.01
C VAL A 433 -26.71 -10.92 -7.11
N PHE A 434 -26.62 -9.83 -6.36
CA PHE A 434 -25.41 -9.03 -6.23
C PHE A 434 -24.79 -9.20 -4.85
N ASP A 435 -23.48 -9.44 -4.80
CA ASP A 435 -22.72 -9.48 -3.54
C ASP A 435 -21.59 -8.42 -3.59
N ALA A 436 -21.62 -7.48 -2.63
CA ALA A 436 -20.60 -6.44 -2.53
C ALA A 436 -19.24 -6.96 -2.01
N VAL A 437 -19.17 -8.20 -1.54
CA VAL A 437 -17.90 -8.88 -1.20
C VAL A 437 -17.17 -9.23 -2.50
N TYR A 438 -15.87 -8.93 -2.57
CA TYR A 438 -15.02 -9.25 -3.72
C TYR A 438 -13.84 -10.18 -3.40
N SER A 439 -13.69 -10.56 -2.13
CA SER A 439 -12.70 -11.56 -1.70
C SER A 439 -13.36 -12.60 -0.80
N PRO A 440 -13.69 -13.79 -1.33
CA PRO A 440 -13.48 -14.29 -2.70
C PRO A 440 -14.34 -13.56 -3.74
N ILE A 441 -13.98 -13.65 -5.04
CA ILE A 441 -14.76 -13.04 -6.13
C ILE A 441 -16.16 -13.66 -6.23
N TYR A 442 -16.23 -14.98 -6.08
CA TYR A 442 -17.48 -15.73 -6.06
C TYR A 442 -17.72 -16.29 -4.66
N THR A 443 -18.47 -15.53 -3.87
CA THR A 443 -18.90 -15.96 -2.52
C THR A 443 -19.81 -17.20 -2.58
N LYS A 444 -20.04 -17.87 -1.45
CA LYS A 444 -20.99 -18.97 -1.37
C LYS A 444 -22.37 -18.55 -1.87
N LEU A 445 -22.81 -17.33 -1.54
CA LEU A 445 -24.07 -16.76 -2.04
C LEU A 445 -24.11 -16.74 -3.57
N LEU A 446 -23.10 -16.19 -4.23
CA LEU A 446 -23.06 -16.08 -5.69
C LEU A 446 -22.95 -17.46 -6.38
N ARG A 447 -22.14 -18.37 -5.84
CA ARG A 447 -21.99 -19.73 -6.39
C ARG A 447 -23.31 -20.48 -6.38
N LEU A 448 -23.94 -20.59 -5.21
CA LEU A 448 -25.22 -21.29 -5.06
C LEU A 448 -26.34 -20.63 -5.87
N SER A 449 -26.42 -19.30 -5.87
CA SER A 449 -27.45 -18.60 -6.67
C SER A 449 -27.32 -18.90 -8.16
N ARG A 450 -26.10 -18.91 -8.70
CA ARG A 450 -25.83 -19.23 -10.12
C ARG A 450 -26.16 -20.70 -10.44
N GLU A 451 -25.84 -21.62 -9.54
CA GLU A 451 -26.17 -23.05 -9.68
C GLU A 451 -27.69 -23.29 -9.76
N HIS A 452 -28.49 -22.41 -9.13
CA HIS A 452 -29.97 -22.47 -9.12
C HIS A 452 -30.62 -21.51 -10.13
N GLY A 453 -29.85 -21.00 -11.11
CA GLY A 453 -30.37 -20.26 -12.27
C GLY A 453 -30.41 -18.76 -12.16
N ALA A 454 -29.92 -18.15 -11.07
CA ALA A 454 -29.86 -16.70 -10.94
C ALA A 454 -28.79 -16.07 -11.81
N ASP A 455 -29.06 -14.87 -12.28
CA ASP A 455 -28.04 -13.97 -12.80
C ASP A 455 -27.23 -13.37 -11.64
N ILE A 456 -25.91 -13.26 -11.79
CA ILE A 456 -25.05 -12.79 -10.73
C ILE A 456 -24.26 -11.53 -11.09
N ALA A 457 -24.12 -10.60 -10.12
CA ALA A 457 -23.23 -9.44 -10.17
C ALA A 457 -22.23 -9.54 -9.00
N SER A 458 -20.95 -9.23 -9.26
CA SER A 458 -19.89 -9.43 -8.28
C SER A 458 -19.45 -8.14 -7.60
N GLY A 459 -18.90 -8.27 -6.39
CA GLY A 459 -18.24 -7.17 -5.68
C GLY A 459 -17.00 -6.63 -6.41
N LEU A 460 -16.39 -7.45 -7.27
CA LEU A 460 -15.31 -7.00 -8.13
C LEU A 460 -15.81 -6.00 -9.18
N ASP A 461 -16.99 -6.21 -9.76
CA ASP A 461 -17.60 -5.24 -10.67
C ASP A 461 -17.91 -3.91 -9.95
N MET A 462 -18.40 -3.98 -8.72
CA MET A 462 -18.59 -2.78 -7.88
C MET A 462 -17.28 -2.06 -7.62
N TYR A 463 -16.21 -2.80 -7.26
CA TYR A 463 -14.89 -2.22 -7.07
C TYR A 463 -14.39 -1.52 -8.34
N ILE A 464 -14.54 -2.15 -9.51
CA ILE A 464 -14.18 -1.60 -10.81
C ILE A 464 -14.94 -0.29 -11.07
N GLY A 465 -16.24 -0.28 -10.96
CA GLY A 465 -17.06 0.89 -11.21
C GLY A 465 -16.73 2.08 -10.30
N GLN A 466 -16.53 1.84 -8.99
CA GLN A 466 -16.16 2.91 -8.07
C GLN A 466 -14.73 3.43 -8.32
N ALA A 467 -13.77 2.53 -8.64
CA ALA A 467 -12.38 2.90 -8.89
C ALA A 467 -12.22 3.65 -10.23
N MET A 468 -13.02 3.32 -11.25
CA MET A 468 -13.09 4.09 -12.48
C MET A 468 -13.53 5.53 -12.23
N ALA A 469 -14.61 5.71 -11.46
CA ALA A 469 -15.10 7.04 -11.11
C ALA A 469 -14.07 7.85 -10.29
N GLN A 470 -13.33 7.19 -9.39
CA GLN A 470 -12.23 7.82 -8.65
C GLN A 470 -11.10 8.25 -9.57
N PHE A 471 -10.66 7.37 -10.45
CA PHE A 471 -9.57 7.64 -11.38
C PHE A 471 -9.90 8.82 -12.31
N GLU A 472 -11.10 8.83 -12.89
CA GLU A 472 -11.58 9.93 -13.74
C GLU A 472 -11.66 11.25 -12.96
N LEU A 473 -12.17 11.23 -11.73
CA LEU A 473 -12.28 12.41 -10.88
C LEU A 473 -10.91 13.04 -10.57
N TRP A 474 -9.88 12.21 -10.38
CA TRP A 474 -8.54 12.68 -10.03
C TRP A 474 -7.70 13.11 -11.23
N THR A 475 -7.86 12.43 -12.35
CA THR A 475 -6.99 12.58 -13.52
C THR A 475 -7.65 13.29 -14.70
N GLY A 476 -8.98 13.37 -14.71
CA GLY A 476 -9.77 13.80 -15.88
C GLY A 476 -9.77 12.79 -17.02
N ILE A 477 -9.20 11.58 -16.83
CA ILE A 477 -9.10 10.53 -17.84
C ILE A 477 -10.13 9.45 -17.55
N ASN A 478 -10.97 9.11 -18.54
CA ASN A 478 -11.83 7.95 -18.46
C ASN A 478 -10.98 6.69 -18.65
N PRO A 479 -10.82 5.83 -17.62
CA PRO A 479 -9.89 4.69 -17.70
C PRO A 479 -10.45 3.57 -18.58
N SER A 480 -9.56 2.78 -19.20
CA SER A 480 -9.95 1.57 -19.94
C SER A 480 -10.56 0.53 -19.00
N ILE A 481 -11.81 0.14 -19.26
CA ILE A 481 -12.53 -0.92 -18.52
C ILE A 481 -11.75 -2.23 -18.58
N GLU A 482 -11.25 -2.60 -19.76
CA GLU A 482 -10.49 -3.84 -19.99
C GLU A 482 -9.21 -3.88 -19.11
N LYS A 483 -8.49 -2.74 -19.02
CA LYS A 483 -7.29 -2.62 -18.18
C LYS A 483 -7.64 -2.62 -16.71
N MET A 484 -8.73 -1.97 -16.34
CA MET A 484 -9.22 -1.99 -14.95
C MET A 484 -9.56 -3.42 -14.52
N GLU A 485 -10.29 -4.19 -15.34
CA GLU A 485 -10.61 -5.59 -15.07
C GLU A 485 -9.35 -6.46 -15.03
N GLN A 486 -8.43 -6.28 -15.97
CA GLN A 486 -7.16 -7.02 -16.04
C GLN A 486 -6.35 -6.80 -14.75
N PHE A 487 -6.07 -5.55 -14.41
CA PHE A 487 -5.24 -5.21 -13.25
C PHE A 487 -5.89 -5.59 -11.92
N SER A 488 -7.22 -5.54 -11.83
CA SER A 488 -7.94 -5.99 -10.63
C SER A 488 -7.81 -7.50 -10.43
N LYS A 489 -7.92 -8.30 -11.49
CA LYS A 489 -7.73 -9.76 -11.44
C LYS A 489 -6.28 -10.13 -11.11
N GLU A 490 -5.31 -9.45 -11.73
CA GLU A 490 -3.88 -9.63 -11.43
C GLU A 490 -3.59 -9.37 -9.94
N ALA A 491 -4.11 -8.26 -9.41
CA ALA A 491 -3.93 -7.90 -8.00
C ALA A 491 -4.52 -8.94 -7.02
N LEU A 492 -5.68 -9.50 -7.34
CA LEU A 492 -6.31 -10.55 -6.53
C LEU A 492 -5.54 -11.87 -6.59
N ASN A 493 -5.00 -12.25 -7.75
CA ASN A 493 -4.19 -13.45 -7.92
C ASN A 493 -2.88 -13.37 -7.11
N LEU A 494 -2.23 -12.20 -7.07
CA LEU A 494 -1.02 -11.98 -6.26
C LEU A 494 -1.27 -12.11 -4.75
N ARG A 495 -2.51 -11.94 -4.29
CA ARG A 495 -2.90 -12.10 -2.88
C ARG A 495 -3.18 -13.54 -2.49
N GLY A 496 -3.58 -14.36 -3.44
CA GLY A 496 -3.85 -15.80 -3.24
C GLY A 496 -2.59 -16.66 -3.24
N GLN A 497 -1.44 -16.09 -3.51
CA GLN A 497 -0.11 -16.71 -3.42
C GLN A 497 0.59 -16.28 -2.14
#